data_3df3318e94a5f45db65fa384334b6294
#
_entry.id   3df3318e94a5f45db65fa384334b6294
#
_cell.length_a   1.000
_cell.length_b   1.000
_cell.length_c   1.000
_cell.angle_alpha   90.00
_cell.angle_beta   90.00
_cell.angle_gamma   90.00
#
_symmetry.space_group_name_H-M   'P 1'
#
loop_
_entity.id
_entity.type
_entity.pdbx_description
1 polymer ?
#
loop_
_entity_poly.entity_id
_entity_poly.type
_entity_poly.pdbx_seq_one_letter_code
_entity_poly.pdbx_strand_id
1 'polypeptide(L)'
;MELSAAALKRQLLKENYPQNLVLAIIDTWQLEEPKEYTQDIIAGIHYAISTLSDREQQLIYLRYADRYTLKGIGTVFSVKQERARQIESAALRKLRSRRNWMYITNGIEGYTKILCKCEYDKGHQIGYNSGYKQGLKDAPKGITKAGLSINITSLPVESLNLSTRSLNCLKSTGLSTVGDLINLSCDAIIHIKN
;
A
#
# COMPACT_ATOMS: atom_id res chain seq x y z
N MET A 1 -9.12 30.84 16.80
CA MET A 1 -9.70 30.38 18.09
C MET A 1 -9.62 28.88 18.12
N GLU A 2 -8.63 28.32 18.78
CA GLU A 2 -8.52 26.87 18.95
C GLU A 2 -9.59 26.40 19.95
N LEU A 3 -10.44 25.48 19.52
CA LEU A 3 -11.42 24.84 20.39
C LEU A 3 -10.68 24.01 21.46
N SER A 4 -11.09 24.12 22.71
CA SER A 4 -10.52 23.27 23.77
C SER A 4 -10.75 21.79 23.40
N ALA A 5 -9.80 20.92 23.78
CA ALA A 5 -9.86 19.47 23.49
C ALA A 5 -11.21 18.83 23.91
N ALA A 6 -11.84 19.35 24.99
CA ALA A 6 -13.15 18.90 25.44
C ALA A 6 -14.29 19.36 24.51
N ALA A 7 -14.18 20.55 23.91
CA ALA A 7 -15.15 21.07 22.94
C ALA A 7 -15.05 20.34 21.61
N LEU A 8 -13.83 20.09 21.13
CA LEU A 8 -13.56 19.26 19.95
C LEU A 8 -14.14 17.85 20.12
N LYS A 9 -13.90 17.22 21.25
CA LYS A 9 -14.42 15.89 21.55
C LYS A 9 -15.94 15.80 21.60
N ARG A 10 -16.62 16.89 22.05
CA ARG A 10 -18.08 17.01 22.00
C ARG A 10 -18.59 17.20 20.58
N GLN A 11 -17.85 17.89 19.72
CA GLN A 11 -18.20 18.10 18.32
C GLN A 11 -18.03 16.80 17.51
N LEU A 12 -16.94 16.06 17.73
CA LEU A 12 -16.67 14.76 17.11
C LEU A 12 -17.78 13.72 17.38
N LEU A 13 -18.38 13.76 18.55
CA LEU A 13 -19.49 12.86 18.91
C LEU A 13 -20.82 13.26 18.22
N LYS A 14 -20.92 14.43 17.58
CA LYS A 14 -22.10 14.84 16.82
C LYS A 14 -22.08 14.32 15.38
N GLU A 15 -20.91 13.99 14.86
CA GLU A 15 -20.78 13.40 13.53
C GLU A 15 -21.41 12.01 13.48
N ASN A 16 -21.82 11.60 12.28
CA ASN A 16 -22.43 10.28 12.08
C ASN A 16 -21.37 9.17 12.13
N TYR A 17 -21.78 7.98 12.55
CA TYR A 17 -20.97 6.78 12.43
C TYR A 17 -20.82 6.40 10.95
N PRO A 18 -19.64 5.99 10.45
CA PRO A 18 -18.40 5.70 11.18
C PRO A 18 -17.44 6.89 11.34
N GLN A 19 -17.79 8.06 10.83
CA GLN A 19 -16.94 9.25 10.80
C GLN A 19 -16.49 9.71 12.20
N ASN A 20 -17.42 9.72 13.16
CA ASN A 20 -17.11 10.05 14.55
C ASN A 20 -16.07 9.12 15.20
N LEU A 21 -16.06 7.83 14.83
CA LEU A 21 -15.05 6.87 15.28
C LEU A 21 -13.70 7.19 14.66
N VAL A 22 -13.65 7.43 13.34
CA VAL A 22 -12.39 7.76 12.63
C VAL A 22 -11.78 9.03 13.21
N LEU A 23 -12.58 10.07 13.43
CA LEU A 23 -12.13 11.30 14.06
C LEU A 23 -11.60 11.07 15.49
N ALA A 24 -12.22 10.20 16.27
CA ALA A 24 -11.71 9.83 17.61
C ALA A 24 -10.39 9.03 17.55
N ILE A 25 -10.13 8.32 16.45
CA ILE A 25 -8.86 7.64 16.20
C ILE A 25 -7.78 8.68 15.87
N ILE A 26 -8.09 9.69 15.08
CA ILE A 26 -7.15 10.72 14.60
C ILE A 26 -6.73 11.69 15.72
N ASP A 27 -7.62 12.00 16.68
CA ASP A 27 -7.54 13.10 17.69
C ASP A 27 -6.20 13.27 18.42
N THR A 28 -5.26 12.33 18.31
CA THR A 28 -3.96 12.41 19.01
C THR A 28 -2.74 12.27 18.09
N TRP A 29 -2.93 12.01 16.79
CA TRP A 29 -1.84 11.73 15.86
C TRP A 29 -2.11 12.47 14.55
N GLN A 30 -1.07 12.96 13.89
CA GLN A 30 -1.13 13.59 12.55
C GLN A 30 -1.49 12.54 11.48
N LEU A 31 -2.63 11.86 11.65
CA LEU A 31 -3.16 10.91 10.70
C LEU A 31 -4.15 11.64 9.78
N GLU A 32 -4.13 11.35 8.51
CA GLU A 32 -5.06 11.96 7.54
C GLU A 32 -6.37 11.18 7.52
N GLU A 33 -7.49 11.91 7.59
CA GLU A 33 -8.84 11.36 7.44
C GLU A 33 -9.03 10.81 6.02
N PRO A 34 -9.80 9.71 5.81
CA PRO A 34 -10.23 9.29 4.49
C PRO A 34 -10.96 10.42 3.77
N LYS A 35 -10.62 10.67 2.50
CA LYS A 35 -11.25 11.75 1.71
C LYS A 35 -12.75 11.53 1.50
N GLU A 36 -13.16 10.27 1.37
CA GLU A 36 -14.54 9.85 1.16
C GLU A 36 -14.81 8.54 1.90
N TYR A 37 -16.02 8.37 2.42
CA TYR A 37 -16.45 7.14 3.09
C TYR A 37 -17.19 6.23 2.10
N THR A 38 -16.44 5.63 1.16
CA THR A 38 -16.98 4.65 0.21
C THR A 38 -17.36 3.34 0.92
N GLN A 39 -18.16 2.49 0.26
CA GLN A 39 -18.53 1.17 0.80
C GLN A 39 -17.30 0.31 1.15
N ASP A 40 -16.24 0.38 0.34
CA ASP A 40 -14.98 -0.33 0.60
C ASP A 40 -14.28 0.18 1.86
N ILE A 41 -14.24 1.50 2.07
CA ILE A 41 -13.69 2.10 3.29
C ILE A 41 -14.52 1.73 4.52
N ILE A 42 -15.85 1.75 4.41
CA ILE A 42 -16.75 1.30 5.49
C ILE A 42 -16.48 -0.17 5.82
N ALA A 43 -16.36 -1.03 4.82
CA ALA A 43 -15.98 -2.44 5.01
C ALA A 43 -14.61 -2.59 5.68
N GLY A 44 -13.63 -1.76 5.29
CA GLY A 44 -12.30 -1.70 5.92
C GLY A 44 -12.36 -1.29 7.40
N ILE A 45 -13.20 -0.32 7.76
CA ILE A 45 -13.44 0.09 9.15
C ILE A 45 -14.04 -1.08 9.96
N HIS A 46 -15.07 -1.75 9.42
CA HIS A 46 -15.69 -2.92 10.09
C HIS A 46 -14.68 -4.07 10.24
N TYR A 47 -13.85 -4.31 9.23
CA TYR A 47 -12.76 -5.29 9.32
C TYR A 47 -11.75 -4.91 10.42
N ALA A 48 -11.35 -3.66 10.50
CA ALA A 48 -10.44 -3.20 11.58
C ALA A 48 -11.07 -3.41 12.96
N ILE A 49 -12.38 -3.11 13.12
CA ILE A 49 -13.12 -3.35 14.37
C ILE A 49 -13.16 -4.86 14.70
N SER A 50 -13.35 -5.74 13.71
CA SER A 50 -13.38 -7.19 13.94
C SER A 50 -12.06 -7.78 14.47
N THR A 51 -10.95 -7.06 14.35
CA THR A 51 -9.66 -7.45 14.96
C THR A 51 -9.58 -7.20 16.48
N LEU A 52 -10.54 -6.49 17.03
CA LEU A 52 -10.65 -6.22 18.47
C LEU A 52 -11.28 -7.41 19.21
N SER A 53 -11.12 -7.46 20.53
CA SER A 53 -11.87 -8.43 21.34
C SER A 53 -13.37 -8.07 21.37
N ASP A 54 -14.24 -9.07 21.56
CA ASP A 54 -15.70 -8.91 21.58
C ASP A 54 -16.17 -7.76 22.49
N ARG A 55 -15.56 -7.65 23.65
CA ARG A 55 -15.87 -6.60 24.62
C ARG A 55 -15.45 -5.20 24.11
N GLU A 56 -14.34 -5.11 23.43
CA GLU A 56 -13.88 -3.86 22.81
C GLU A 56 -14.76 -3.49 21.62
N GLN A 57 -15.15 -4.47 20.78
CA GLN A 57 -16.06 -4.25 19.66
C GLN A 57 -17.42 -3.71 20.16
N GLN A 58 -18.03 -4.39 21.14
CA GLN A 58 -19.29 -3.94 21.72
C GLN A 58 -19.20 -2.52 22.29
N LEU A 59 -18.08 -2.20 22.98
CA LEU A 59 -17.88 -0.85 23.50
C LEU A 59 -17.82 0.19 22.37
N ILE A 60 -17.08 -0.09 21.30
CA ILE A 60 -16.96 0.81 20.14
C ILE A 60 -18.33 1.05 19.50
N TYR A 61 -19.13 0.00 19.27
CA TYR A 61 -20.47 0.17 18.71
C TYR A 61 -21.38 0.97 19.64
N LEU A 62 -21.48 0.60 20.93
CA LEU A 62 -22.30 1.34 21.90
C LEU A 62 -21.87 2.82 21.97
N ARG A 63 -20.57 3.11 21.88
CA ARG A 63 -20.04 4.45 22.04
C ARG A 63 -20.27 5.34 20.81
N TYR A 64 -19.96 4.82 19.62
CA TYR A 64 -19.88 5.60 18.39
C TYR A 64 -21.11 5.42 17.47
N ALA A 65 -21.70 4.24 17.41
CA ALA A 65 -22.94 4.01 16.65
C ALA A 65 -24.18 4.40 17.50
N ASP A 66 -24.30 3.84 18.70
CA ASP A 66 -25.47 4.05 19.58
C ASP A 66 -25.34 5.28 20.49
N ARG A 67 -24.18 5.95 20.49
CA ARG A 67 -23.91 7.21 21.22
C ARG A 67 -24.07 7.13 22.74
N TYR A 68 -23.85 5.95 23.32
CA TYR A 68 -23.87 5.79 24.78
C TYR A 68 -22.76 6.61 25.46
N THR A 69 -23.06 7.12 26.65
CA THR A 69 -22.03 7.73 27.51
C THR A 69 -21.16 6.65 28.15
N LEU A 70 -19.91 6.96 28.51
CA LEU A 70 -19.05 6.01 29.21
C LEU A 70 -19.67 5.53 30.55
N LYS A 71 -20.47 6.36 31.20
CA LYS A 71 -21.22 5.97 32.41
C LYS A 71 -22.28 4.92 32.04
N GLY A 72 -23.06 5.12 30.95
CA GLY A 72 -24.04 4.16 30.45
C GLY A 72 -23.41 2.83 30.06
N ILE A 73 -22.28 2.88 29.33
CA ILE A 73 -21.52 1.68 28.96
C ILE A 73 -20.99 0.96 30.21
N GLY A 74 -20.52 1.71 31.22
CA GLY A 74 -20.14 1.15 32.51
C GLY A 74 -21.27 0.36 33.16
N THR A 75 -22.51 0.89 33.09
CA THR A 75 -23.69 0.18 33.59
C THR A 75 -23.96 -1.11 32.82
N VAL A 76 -23.96 -1.05 31.46
CA VAL A 76 -24.15 -2.22 30.58
C VAL A 76 -23.11 -3.32 30.88
N PHE A 77 -21.86 -2.94 31.05
CA PHE A 77 -20.74 -3.89 31.30
C PHE A 77 -20.55 -4.24 32.78
N SER A 78 -21.37 -3.71 33.68
CA SER A 78 -21.22 -3.86 35.15
C SER A 78 -19.84 -3.46 35.66
N VAL A 79 -19.29 -2.34 35.11
CA VAL A 79 -17.99 -1.79 35.50
C VAL A 79 -18.08 -0.28 35.80
N LYS A 80 -17.10 0.24 36.52
CA LYS A 80 -16.99 1.67 36.77
C LYS A 80 -16.69 2.42 35.45
N GLN A 81 -17.17 3.65 35.33
CA GLN A 81 -16.95 4.53 34.16
C GLN A 81 -15.46 4.59 33.74
N GLU A 82 -14.55 4.65 34.73
CA GLU A 82 -13.12 4.70 34.44
C GLU A 82 -12.63 3.41 33.76
N ARG A 83 -13.17 2.25 34.12
CA ARG A 83 -12.84 1.00 33.43
C ARG A 83 -13.36 0.98 32.00
N ALA A 84 -14.56 1.50 31.74
CA ALA A 84 -15.08 1.67 30.39
C ALA A 84 -14.15 2.61 29.56
N ARG A 85 -13.68 3.70 30.13
CA ARG A 85 -12.71 4.61 29.50
C ARG A 85 -11.38 3.93 29.16
N GLN A 86 -10.89 3.06 30.04
CA GLN A 86 -9.66 2.29 29.79
C GLN A 86 -9.84 1.32 28.63
N ILE A 87 -10.99 0.64 28.52
CA ILE A 87 -11.31 -0.26 27.41
C ILE A 87 -11.41 0.53 26.09
N GLU A 88 -12.11 1.69 26.11
CA GLU A 88 -12.18 2.58 24.95
C GLU A 88 -10.77 2.98 24.46
N SER A 89 -9.94 3.47 25.37
CA SER A 89 -8.57 3.90 25.06
C SER A 89 -7.71 2.75 24.49
N ALA A 90 -7.86 1.54 25.03
CA ALA A 90 -7.17 0.35 24.53
C ALA A 90 -7.63 -0.04 23.12
N ALA A 91 -8.95 -0.01 22.87
CA ALA A 91 -9.53 -0.29 21.56
C ALA A 91 -9.05 0.72 20.51
N LEU A 92 -9.16 2.03 20.79
CA LEU A 92 -8.69 3.09 19.88
C LEU A 92 -7.19 2.96 19.58
N ARG A 93 -6.36 2.61 20.58
CA ARG A 93 -4.94 2.37 20.36
C ARG A 93 -4.67 1.19 19.43
N LYS A 94 -5.46 0.10 19.50
CA LYS A 94 -5.36 -1.04 18.57
C LYS A 94 -5.79 -0.66 17.16
N LEU A 95 -6.84 0.16 17.02
CA LEU A 95 -7.29 0.65 15.71
C LEU A 95 -6.27 1.60 15.06
N ARG A 96 -5.45 2.31 15.85
CA ARG A 96 -4.33 3.13 15.37
C ARG A 96 -3.14 2.32 14.87
N SER A 97 -3.09 1.01 15.09
CA SER A 97 -1.99 0.19 14.56
C SER A 97 -1.88 0.38 13.05
N ARG A 98 -0.66 0.40 12.50
CA ARG A 98 -0.40 0.64 11.07
C ARG A 98 -1.28 -0.23 10.17
N ARG A 99 -1.44 -1.51 10.53
CA ARG A 99 -2.27 -2.45 9.76
C ARG A 99 -3.74 -2.03 9.73
N ASN A 100 -4.33 -1.80 10.90
CA ASN A 100 -5.75 -1.43 10.99
C ASN A 100 -6.01 -0.06 10.37
N TRP A 101 -5.08 0.88 10.55
CA TRP A 101 -5.17 2.20 9.93
C TRP A 101 -5.17 2.13 8.40
N MET A 102 -4.37 1.26 7.80
CA MET A 102 -4.37 1.05 6.36
C MET A 102 -5.72 0.54 5.83
N TYR A 103 -6.42 -0.33 6.57
CA TYR A 103 -7.78 -0.75 6.22
C TYR A 103 -8.79 0.40 6.37
N ILE A 104 -8.66 1.22 7.41
CA ILE A 104 -9.54 2.37 7.66
C ILE A 104 -9.42 3.42 6.56
N THR A 105 -8.23 3.66 6.02
CA THR A 105 -7.97 4.73 5.04
C THR A 105 -8.10 4.29 3.59
N ASN A 106 -7.79 3.04 3.27
CA ASN A 106 -7.75 2.54 1.89
C ASN A 106 -8.86 1.53 1.57
N GLY A 107 -9.64 1.10 2.57
CA GLY A 107 -10.58 0.02 2.42
C GLY A 107 -9.91 -1.37 2.33
N ILE A 108 -10.71 -2.39 2.10
CA ILE A 108 -10.22 -3.77 1.95
C ILE A 108 -9.51 -3.95 0.61
N GLU A 109 -10.18 -3.55 -0.48
CA GLU A 109 -9.62 -3.71 -1.83
C GLU A 109 -8.40 -2.82 -2.05
N GLY A 110 -8.47 -1.55 -1.62
CA GLY A 110 -7.36 -0.61 -1.74
C GLY A 110 -6.11 -1.09 -1.03
N TYR A 111 -6.25 -1.56 0.21
CA TYR A 111 -5.11 -2.10 0.96
C TYR A 111 -4.59 -3.42 0.39
N THR A 112 -5.48 -4.31 -0.09
CA THR A 112 -5.07 -5.54 -0.76
C THR A 112 -4.24 -5.25 -2.02
N LYS A 113 -4.65 -4.26 -2.82
CA LYS A 113 -3.87 -3.81 -4.00
C LYS A 113 -2.48 -3.32 -3.61
N ILE A 114 -2.37 -2.54 -2.51
CA ILE A 114 -1.09 -2.06 -1.98
C ILE A 114 -0.20 -3.24 -1.54
N LEU A 115 -0.76 -4.22 -0.82
CA LEU A 115 -0.03 -5.42 -0.39
C LEU A 115 0.45 -6.24 -1.58
N CYS A 116 -0.41 -6.53 -2.55
CA CYS A 116 -0.04 -7.27 -3.77
C CYS A 116 1.09 -6.57 -4.53
N LYS A 117 1.04 -5.25 -4.67
CA LYS A 117 2.12 -4.49 -5.32
C LYS A 117 3.43 -4.59 -4.54
N CYS A 118 3.40 -4.44 -3.21
CA CYS A 118 4.59 -4.58 -2.38
C CYS A 118 5.21 -5.99 -2.46
N GLU A 119 4.39 -7.04 -2.49
CA GLU A 119 4.87 -8.42 -2.64
C GLU A 119 5.48 -8.66 -4.03
N TYR A 120 4.83 -8.16 -5.09
CA TYR A 120 5.36 -8.22 -6.46
C TYR A 120 6.72 -7.52 -6.56
N ASP A 121 6.83 -6.28 -6.05
CA ASP A 121 8.06 -5.50 -6.08
C ASP A 121 9.19 -6.20 -5.32
N LYS A 122 8.90 -6.80 -4.15
CA LYS A 122 9.87 -7.60 -3.39
C LYS A 122 10.31 -8.84 -4.16
N GLY A 123 9.36 -9.59 -4.73
CA GLY A 123 9.65 -10.79 -5.52
C GLY A 123 10.52 -10.47 -6.73
N HIS A 124 10.19 -9.40 -7.44
CA HIS A 124 10.95 -8.92 -8.59
C HIS A 124 12.38 -8.51 -8.19
N GLN A 125 12.55 -7.76 -7.09
CA GLN A 125 13.86 -7.36 -6.60
C GLN A 125 14.73 -8.55 -6.17
N ILE A 126 14.13 -9.53 -5.49
CA ILE A 126 14.84 -10.76 -5.08
C ILE A 126 15.24 -11.56 -6.31
N GLY A 127 14.36 -11.74 -7.28
CA GLY A 127 14.62 -12.46 -8.53
C GLY A 127 15.74 -11.80 -9.34
N TYR A 128 15.68 -10.47 -9.49
CA TYR A 128 16.71 -9.70 -10.17
C TYR A 128 18.08 -9.83 -9.49
N ASN A 129 18.14 -9.65 -8.17
CA ASN A 129 19.41 -9.74 -7.42
C ASN A 129 19.99 -11.16 -7.46
N SER A 130 19.13 -12.19 -7.40
CA SER A 130 19.54 -13.60 -7.48
C SER A 130 20.08 -13.94 -8.86
N GLY A 131 19.35 -13.55 -9.92
CA GLY A 131 19.77 -13.77 -11.31
C GLY A 131 21.06 -13.03 -11.66
N TYR A 132 21.18 -11.77 -11.22
CA TYR A 132 22.40 -10.98 -11.41
C TYR A 132 23.62 -11.61 -10.73
N LYS A 133 23.45 -12.07 -9.46
CA LYS A 133 24.52 -12.74 -8.72
C LYS A 133 24.94 -14.08 -9.36
N GLN A 134 23.98 -14.83 -9.88
CA GLN A 134 24.26 -16.07 -10.58
C GLN A 134 24.99 -15.80 -11.90
N GLY A 135 24.51 -14.85 -12.70
CA GLY A 135 25.17 -14.44 -13.94
C GLY A 135 26.62 -13.98 -13.75
N LEU A 136 26.92 -13.29 -12.62
CA LEU A 136 28.30 -12.93 -12.28
C LEU A 136 29.18 -14.14 -11.93
N LYS A 137 28.62 -15.21 -11.32
CA LYS A 137 29.36 -16.44 -11.02
C LYS A 137 29.62 -17.27 -12.27
N ASP A 138 28.68 -17.29 -13.19
CA ASP A 138 28.71 -18.06 -14.42
C ASP A 138 29.49 -17.34 -15.53
N ALA A 139 29.82 -16.05 -15.32
CA ALA A 139 30.67 -15.29 -16.24
C ALA A 139 32.05 -15.94 -16.36
N PRO A 140 32.59 -16.12 -17.58
CA PRO A 140 33.90 -16.72 -17.79
C PRO A 140 34.98 -16.00 -16.97
N LYS A 141 35.76 -16.74 -16.18
CA LYS A 141 36.88 -16.20 -15.40
C LYS A 141 37.89 -15.58 -16.36
N GLY A 142 37.93 -14.28 -16.47
CA GLY A 142 38.84 -13.54 -17.38
C GLY A 142 38.29 -12.18 -17.81
N ILE A 143 37.01 -11.89 -17.51
CA ILE A 143 36.40 -10.58 -17.77
C ILE A 143 36.61 -9.70 -16.54
N THR A 144 37.81 -9.11 -16.41
CA THR A 144 38.06 -8.04 -15.46
C THR A 144 37.36 -6.76 -15.94
N LYS A 145 36.90 -5.89 -15.01
CA LYS A 145 36.27 -4.60 -15.32
C LYS A 145 37.03 -3.70 -16.28
N ALA A 146 38.30 -3.99 -16.51
CA ALA A 146 39.17 -3.25 -17.42
C ALA A 146 39.16 -3.75 -18.88
N GLY A 147 38.50 -4.90 -19.18
CA GLY A 147 38.55 -5.56 -20.50
C GLY A 147 37.28 -5.50 -21.33
N LEU A 148 36.17 -4.95 -20.78
CA LEU A 148 34.90 -4.83 -21.49
C LEU A 148 34.68 -3.42 -22.02
N SER A 149 35.59 -2.95 -22.89
CA SER A 149 35.19 -2.02 -23.96
C SER A 149 34.56 -2.82 -25.12
N ILE A 150 33.62 -3.75 -24.82
CA ILE A 150 32.72 -4.20 -25.86
C ILE A 150 31.83 -2.99 -26.11
N ASN A 151 31.99 -2.39 -27.25
CA ASN A 151 31.15 -1.30 -27.70
C ASN A 151 29.77 -1.93 -27.94
N ILE A 152 28.91 -1.95 -26.87
CA ILE A 152 27.58 -2.61 -26.86
C ILE A 152 26.77 -2.13 -28.08
N THR A 153 27.03 -0.90 -28.53
CA THR A 153 26.40 -0.31 -29.70
C THR A 153 26.77 -0.98 -31.02
N SER A 154 27.93 -1.65 -31.09
CA SER A 154 28.37 -2.36 -32.30
C SER A 154 27.92 -3.83 -32.36
N LEU A 155 27.26 -4.35 -31.30
CA LEU A 155 26.75 -5.73 -31.31
C LEU A 155 25.58 -5.86 -32.29
N PRO A 156 25.50 -6.98 -33.05
CA PRO A 156 24.40 -7.25 -33.95
C PRO A 156 23.12 -7.55 -33.14
N VAL A 157 21.95 -7.17 -33.67
CA VAL A 157 20.65 -7.38 -32.98
C VAL A 157 20.36 -8.85 -32.72
N GLU A 158 20.97 -9.79 -33.43
CA GLU A 158 20.91 -11.23 -33.22
C GLU A 158 21.43 -11.67 -31.86
N SER A 159 22.36 -10.92 -31.27
CA SER A 159 22.94 -11.20 -29.95
C SER A 159 21.94 -11.00 -28.82
N LEU A 160 20.80 -10.36 -29.06
CA LEU A 160 19.78 -10.04 -28.05
C LEU A 160 18.80 -11.22 -27.77
N ASN A 161 18.98 -12.40 -28.38
CA ASN A 161 18.08 -13.55 -28.21
C ASN A 161 16.59 -13.23 -28.38
N LEU A 162 16.26 -12.39 -29.34
CA LEU A 162 14.89 -12.04 -29.65
C LEU A 162 14.16 -13.17 -30.39
N SER A 163 12.82 -13.15 -30.31
CA SER A 163 12.01 -14.08 -31.12
C SER A 163 12.29 -13.86 -32.62
N THR A 164 12.18 -14.93 -33.44
CA THR A 164 12.38 -14.87 -34.90
C THR A 164 11.51 -13.78 -35.55
N ARG A 165 10.29 -13.59 -35.06
CA ARG A 165 9.37 -12.55 -35.54
C ARG A 165 9.89 -11.14 -35.23
N SER A 166 10.33 -10.90 -33.98
CA SER A 166 10.89 -9.60 -33.58
C SER A 166 12.17 -9.29 -34.35
N LEU A 167 13.02 -10.29 -34.53
CA LEU A 167 14.28 -10.14 -35.27
C LEU A 167 14.05 -9.79 -36.74
N ASN A 168 13.11 -10.47 -37.39
CA ASN A 168 12.74 -10.17 -38.76
C ASN A 168 12.12 -8.76 -38.93
N CYS A 169 11.33 -8.35 -37.93
CA CYS A 169 10.74 -7.01 -37.91
C CYS A 169 11.82 -5.91 -37.78
N LEU A 170 12.82 -6.08 -36.92
CA LEU A 170 13.94 -5.14 -36.81
C LEU A 170 14.77 -5.10 -38.08
N LYS A 171 15.05 -6.25 -38.69
CA LYS A 171 15.82 -6.32 -39.96
C LYS A 171 15.08 -5.67 -41.15
N SER A 172 13.77 -5.82 -41.20
CA SER A 172 12.95 -5.20 -42.25
C SER A 172 12.93 -3.66 -42.19
N THR A 173 13.21 -3.11 -40.99
CA THR A 173 13.34 -1.67 -40.77
C THR A 173 14.78 -1.16 -40.91
N GLY A 174 15.73 -2.01 -41.31
CA GLY A 174 17.12 -1.65 -41.54
C GLY A 174 17.98 -1.56 -40.28
N LEU A 175 17.47 -2.01 -39.14
CA LEU A 175 18.16 -1.99 -37.84
C LEU A 175 19.00 -3.25 -37.73
N SER A 176 20.32 -3.11 -37.74
CA SER A 176 21.27 -4.23 -37.71
C SER A 176 22.09 -4.31 -36.41
N THR A 177 22.22 -3.19 -35.68
CA THR A 177 23.00 -3.13 -34.46
C THR A 177 22.18 -2.70 -33.24
N VAL A 178 22.68 -3.04 -32.03
CA VAL A 178 22.10 -2.58 -30.77
C VAL A 178 22.15 -1.06 -30.66
N GLY A 179 23.17 -0.42 -31.28
CA GLY A 179 23.28 1.03 -31.34
C GLY A 179 22.14 1.68 -32.13
N ASP A 180 21.69 1.04 -33.22
CA ASP A 180 20.56 1.54 -34.01
C ASP A 180 19.26 1.50 -33.17
N LEU A 181 19.10 0.46 -32.33
CA LEU A 181 17.95 0.31 -31.42
C LEU A 181 17.95 1.36 -30.30
N ILE A 182 19.10 1.66 -29.72
CA ILE A 182 19.22 2.64 -28.60
C ILE A 182 18.93 4.07 -29.10
N ASN A 183 19.24 4.36 -30.34
CA ASN A 183 19.02 5.68 -30.95
C ASN A 183 17.59 5.88 -31.44
N LEU A 184 16.72 4.85 -31.42
CA LEU A 184 15.32 4.99 -31.75
C LEU A 184 14.53 5.68 -30.64
N SER A 185 13.69 6.64 -31.01
CA SER A 185 12.71 7.20 -30.08
C SER A 185 11.63 6.17 -29.76
N CYS A 186 11.01 6.27 -28.56
CA CYS A 186 9.90 5.40 -28.15
C CYS A 186 8.76 5.39 -29.19
N ASP A 187 8.47 6.53 -29.82
CA ASP A 187 7.44 6.66 -30.84
C ASP A 187 7.78 5.90 -32.13
N ALA A 188 9.07 5.86 -32.53
CA ALA A 188 9.51 5.10 -33.67
C ALA A 188 9.38 3.58 -33.46
N ILE A 189 9.58 3.09 -32.25
CA ILE A 189 9.43 1.66 -31.90
C ILE A 189 7.96 1.22 -32.02
N ILE A 190 7.00 2.08 -31.62
CA ILE A 190 5.57 1.79 -31.68
C ILE A 190 5.09 1.68 -33.11
N HIS A 191 5.70 2.39 -34.06
CA HIS A 191 5.34 2.40 -35.49
C HIS A 191 6.03 1.32 -36.34
N ILE A 192 6.90 0.49 -35.74
CA ILE A 192 7.45 -0.70 -36.43
C ILE A 192 6.31 -1.69 -36.61
N LYS A 193 5.71 -1.67 -37.80
CA LYS A 193 4.59 -2.56 -38.18
C LYS A 193 5.03 -4.02 -38.17
N ASN A 194 4.20 -4.85 -37.55
CA ASN A 194 4.21 -6.31 -37.68
C ASN A 194 4.01 -6.76 -39.12
#